data_1782068922413609cca51251528524a5
#
_entry.id   1782068922413609cca51251528524a5
#
_cell.length_a   1.000
_cell.length_b   1.000
_cell.length_c   1.000
_cell.angle_alpha   90.00
_cell.angle_beta   90.00
_cell.angle_gamma   90.00
#
_symmetry.space_group_name_H-M   'P 1'
#
loop_
_entity.id
_entity.type
_entity.pdbx_description
1 polymer ?
#
loop_
_entity_poly.entity_id
_entity_poly.type
_entity_poly.pdbx_seq_one_letter_code
_entity_poly.pdbx_strand_id
1 'polypeptide(L)'
;MKGVLFLALLALGAASAAAQPTPSSSLDGEWRGKSDGGSCNAPLDFVITIENGFVDGSAYDTTAHGPVPNLKKAPPPAPTPGLWQIHGIAKPSGPFSLVSVASVKATDRRQGKLTAKSEGSGLVISETTGCRRTARLTR
;
A
#
# COMPACT_ATOMS: atom_id res chain seq x y z
N MET A 1 -57.65 40.06 33.74
CA MET A 1 -56.31 39.45 33.96
C MET A 1 -56.05 38.49 32.80
N LYS A 2 -55.14 38.85 31.89
CA LYS A 2 -54.84 38.11 30.68
C LYS A 2 -53.53 37.35 30.89
N GLY A 3 -53.58 36.02 30.98
CA GLY A 3 -52.42 35.17 31.08
C GLY A 3 -51.88 34.89 29.71
N VAL A 4 -50.62 35.24 29.42
CA VAL A 4 -49.91 34.94 28.21
C VAL A 4 -49.13 33.64 28.40
N LEU A 5 -49.52 32.63 27.68
CA LEU A 5 -48.84 31.32 27.63
C LEU A 5 -47.68 31.39 26.62
N PHE A 6 -46.44 31.33 27.08
CA PHE A 6 -45.28 31.21 26.23
C PHE A 6 -45.02 29.74 25.91
N LEU A 7 -45.24 29.35 24.66
CA LEU A 7 -44.80 28.06 24.14
C LEU A 7 -43.32 28.17 23.73
N ALA A 8 -42.43 27.50 24.45
CA ALA A 8 -41.03 27.33 24.03
C ALA A 8 -40.95 26.14 23.07
N LEU A 9 -40.68 26.42 21.79
CA LEU A 9 -40.30 25.38 20.79
C LEU A 9 -38.86 24.97 21.03
N LEU A 10 -38.63 23.76 21.51
CA LEU A 10 -37.32 23.11 21.47
C LEU A 10 -37.09 22.55 20.06
N ALA A 11 -36.19 23.17 19.30
CA ALA A 11 -35.69 22.63 18.05
C ALA A 11 -34.63 21.56 18.35
N LEU A 12 -34.95 20.27 18.20
CA LEU A 12 -33.97 19.19 18.19
C LEU A 12 -33.21 19.27 16.89
N GLY A 13 -31.96 19.76 16.93
CA GLY A 13 -31.00 19.67 15.84
C GLY A 13 -30.52 18.23 15.71
N ALA A 14 -30.97 17.52 14.68
CA ALA A 14 -30.40 16.24 14.30
C ALA A 14 -28.99 16.45 13.74
N ALA A 15 -27.96 16.16 14.54
CA ALA A 15 -26.59 16.09 14.05
C ALA A 15 -26.46 14.87 13.14
N SER A 16 -26.36 15.11 11.82
CA SER A 16 -26.01 14.08 10.85
C SER A 16 -24.57 13.65 11.13
N ALA A 17 -24.40 12.49 11.77
CA ALA A 17 -23.11 11.84 11.88
C ALA A 17 -22.68 11.45 10.45
N ALA A 18 -21.70 12.17 9.91
CA ALA A 18 -21.04 11.77 8.66
C ALA A 18 -20.45 10.39 8.89
N ALA A 19 -20.92 9.39 8.15
CA ALA A 19 -20.37 8.05 8.19
C ALA A 19 -18.89 8.14 7.75
N GLN A 20 -17.98 7.88 8.67
CA GLN A 20 -16.57 7.73 8.34
C GLN A 20 -16.45 6.54 7.38
N PRO A 21 -15.64 6.66 6.31
CA PRO A 21 -15.42 5.52 5.42
C PRO A 21 -14.86 4.38 6.27
N THR A 22 -15.56 3.26 6.24
CA THR A 22 -15.12 2.03 6.92
C THR A 22 -13.81 1.58 6.24
N PRO A 23 -12.71 1.41 6.97
CA PRO A 23 -11.47 0.91 6.40
C PRO A 23 -11.73 -0.42 5.69
N SER A 24 -11.06 -0.68 4.58
CA SER A 24 -11.11 -1.98 3.91
C SER A 24 -10.30 -3.00 4.72
N SER A 25 -10.81 -3.34 5.89
CA SER A 25 -10.13 -4.13 6.92
C SER A 25 -9.73 -5.55 6.48
N SER A 26 -10.28 -6.07 5.39
CA SER A 26 -9.98 -7.43 4.93
C SER A 26 -8.55 -7.59 4.39
N LEU A 27 -7.93 -6.54 3.90
CA LEU A 27 -6.58 -6.55 3.36
C LEU A 27 -5.54 -5.91 4.28
N ASP A 28 -5.96 -5.25 5.36
CA ASP A 28 -5.05 -4.58 6.29
C ASP A 28 -4.10 -5.57 6.94
N GLY A 29 -2.84 -5.19 7.06
CA GLY A 29 -1.76 -5.99 7.63
C GLY A 29 -0.49 -5.94 6.82
N GLU A 30 0.51 -6.70 7.27
CA GLU A 30 1.79 -6.83 6.59
C GLU A 30 1.79 -8.09 5.73
N TRP A 31 2.22 -7.94 4.48
CA TRP A 31 2.27 -8.98 3.47
C TRP A 31 3.70 -9.17 2.99
N ARG A 32 4.18 -10.39 3.00
CA ARG A 32 5.54 -10.74 2.60
C ARG A 32 5.57 -11.85 1.58
N GLY A 33 6.54 -11.80 0.67
CA GLY A 33 6.76 -12.87 -0.29
C GLY A 33 7.85 -12.54 -1.29
N LYS A 34 8.17 -13.51 -2.11
CA LYS A 34 9.19 -13.38 -3.14
C LYS A 34 8.56 -13.52 -4.52
N SER A 35 8.99 -12.71 -5.46
CA SER A 35 8.57 -12.85 -6.85
C SER A 35 9.36 -13.95 -7.57
N ASP A 36 8.83 -14.37 -8.73
CA ASP A 36 9.66 -14.95 -9.77
C ASP A 36 10.66 -13.93 -10.30
N GLY A 37 11.57 -14.36 -11.17
CA GLY A 37 12.56 -13.48 -11.78
C GLY A 37 12.01 -12.65 -12.94
N GLY A 38 10.85 -13.00 -13.44
CA GLY A 38 10.28 -12.43 -14.66
C GLY A 38 11.23 -12.56 -15.86
N SER A 39 11.08 -11.65 -16.82
CA SER A 39 11.96 -11.62 -18.00
C SER A 39 13.41 -11.18 -17.70
N CYS A 40 13.66 -10.63 -16.51
CA CYS A 40 14.98 -10.18 -16.09
C CYS A 40 15.78 -11.26 -15.32
N ASN A 41 15.17 -12.39 -15.01
CA ASN A 41 15.72 -13.43 -14.15
C ASN A 41 16.26 -12.89 -12.81
N ALA A 42 15.58 -11.91 -12.24
CA ALA A 42 15.97 -11.20 -11.03
C ALA A 42 14.77 -11.11 -10.06
N PRO A 43 14.59 -12.09 -9.18
CA PRO A 43 13.51 -12.10 -8.20
C PRO A 43 13.68 -10.97 -7.18
N LEU A 44 12.55 -10.48 -6.66
CA LEU A 44 12.50 -9.44 -5.63
C LEU A 44 11.80 -9.98 -4.38
N ASP A 45 12.27 -9.58 -3.22
CA ASP A 45 11.58 -9.78 -1.95
C ASP A 45 10.65 -8.58 -1.69
N PHE A 46 9.37 -8.87 -1.49
CA PHE A 46 8.32 -7.88 -1.26
C PHE A 46 7.95 -7.82 0.21
N VAL A 47 7.84 -6.60 0.73
CA VAL A 47 7.23 -6.30 2.01
C VAL A 47 6.24 -5.18 1.79
N ILE A 48 4.96 -5.47 1.98
CA ILE A 48 3.85 -4.54 1.75
C ILE A 48 3.05 -4.41 3.03
N THR A 49 2.78 -3.19 3.46
CA THR A 49 1.84 -2.88 4.54
C THR A 49 0.60 -2.26 3.93
N ILE A 50 -0.56 -2.76 4.31
CA ILE A 50 -1.85 -2.15 3.97
C ILE A 50 -2.47 -1.68 5.27
N GLU A 51 -2.77 -0.40 5.35
CA GLU A 51 -3.37 0.22 6.53
C GLU A 51 -4.48 1.18 6.09
N ASN A 52 -5.69 0.90 6.53
CA ASN A 52 -6.89 1.66 6.14
C ASN A 52 -7.02 1.81 4.60
N GLY A 53 -6.64 0.77 3.86
CA GLY A 53 -6.64 0.76 2.41
C GLY A 53 -5.44 1.45 1.74
N PHE A 54 -4.59 2.16 2.47
CA PHE A 54 -3.36 2.71 1.93
C PHE A 54 -2.30 1.60 1.84
N VAL A 55 -1.66 1.52 0.69
CA VAL A 55 -0.60 0.55 0.43
C VAL A 55 0.74 1.29 0.47
N ASP A 56 1.62 0.83 1.33
CA ASP A 56 3.00 1.26 1.40
C ASP A 56 3.91 0.04 1.51
N GLY A 57 5.03 0.06 0.80
CA GLY A 57 5.92 -1.09 0.85
C GLY A 57 7.16 -0.94 0.00
N SER A 58 7.88 -2.04 -0.08
CA SER A 58 9.09 -2.13 -0.86
C SER A 58 9.24 -3.48 -1.54
N ALA A 59 9.96 -3.49 -2.65
CA ALA A 59 10.51 -4.69 -3.28
C ALA A 59 12.02 -4.53 -3.40
N TYR A 60 12.76 -5.58 -3.09
CA TYR A 60 14.20 -5.52 -2.95
C TYR A 60 14.89 -6.73 -3.57
N ASP A 61 15.97 -6.47 -4.32
CA ASP A 61 16.83 -7.53 -4.89
C ASP A 61 17.92 -7.91 -3.88
N THR A 62 17.65 -8.95 -3.09
CA THR A 62 18.61 -9.46 -2.10
C THR A 62 19.81 -10.17 -2.71
N THR A 63 19.73 -10.57 -3.97
CA THR A 63 20.83 -11.28 -4.64
C THR A 63 21.93 -10.33 -5.08
N ALA A 64 21.56 -9.09 -5.41
CA ALA A 64 22.51 -8.08 -5.91
C ALA A 64 23.15 -7.24 -4.80
N HIS A 65 22.51 -7.04 -3.65
CA HIS A 65 22.87 -5.99 -2.70
C HIS A 65 22.93 -6.42 -1.23
N GLY A 66 22.75 -7.69 -0.92
CA GLY A 66 22.75 -8.18 0.44
C GLY A 66 21.46 -7.83 1.22
N PRO A 67 21.44 -8.01 2.53
CA PRO A 67 20.24 -7.79 3.35
C PRO A 67 19.85 -6.32 3.38
N VAL A 68 18.53 -6.07 3.49
CA VAL A 68 17.97 -4.71 3.61
C VAL A 68 18.59 -3.97 4.80
N PRO A 69 19.16 -2.77 4.61
CA PRO A 69 19.75 -2.01 5.69
C PRO A 69 18.72 -1.69 6.78
N ASN A 70 19.12 -1.83 8.04
CA ASN A 70 18.27 -1.44 9.17
C ASN A 70 18.27 0.08 9.32
N LEU A 71 17.27 0.75 8.76
CA LEU A 71 17.14 2.20 8.73
C LEU A 71 16.94 2.86 10.10
N LYS A 72 16.68 2.09 11.17
CA LYS A 72 16.49 2.64 12.52
C LYS A 72 17.79 3.07 13.20
N LYS A 73 18.95 2.70 12.69
CA LYS A 73 20.26 2.89 13.35
C LYS A 73 21.26 3.75 12.58
N ALA A 74 20.94 4.21 11.39
CA ALA A 74 21.87 4.96 10.55
C ALA A 74 21.21 6.19 9.94
N PRO A 75 21.96 7.25 9.60
CA PRO A 75 21.45 8.30 8.73
C PRO A 75 20.94 7.67 7.44
N PRO A 76 19.93 8.28 6.76
CA PRO A 76 19.34 7.72 5.56
C PRO A 76 20.47 7.38 4.57
N PRO A 77 20.65 6.10 4.23
CA PRO A 77 21.70 5.72 3.31
C PRO A 77 21.41 6.31 1.93
N ALA A 78 22.46 6.47 1.15
CA ALA A 78 22.31 6.75 -0.28
C ALA A 78 21.34 5.72 -0.90
N PRO A 79 20.51 6.11 -1.89
CA PRO A 79 19.56 5.20 -2.51
C PRO A 79 20.20 3.87 -2.87
N THR A 80 19.66 2.77 -2.36
CA THR A 80 20.20 1.43 -2.61
C THR A 80 19.75 0.97 -3.99
N PRO A 81 20.65 0.69 -4.94
CA PRO A 81 20.28 0.09 -6.22
C PRO A 81 19.49 -1.20 -5.99
N GLY A 82 18.42 -1.40 -6.75
CA GLY A 82 17.56 -2.58 -6.62
C GLY A 82 16.44 -2.47 -5.57
N LEU A 83 16.32 -1.35 -4.87
CA LEU A 83 15.20 -1.05 -4.01
C LEU A 83 14.09 -0.32 -4.79
N TRP A 84 12.86 -0.82 -4.67
CA TRP A 84 11.66 -0.23 -5.24
C TRP A 84 10.72 0.14 -4.10
N GLN A 85 10.27 1.38 -4.06
CA GLN A 85 9.19 1.81 -3.17
C GLN A 85 7.84 1.60 -3.87
N ILE A 86 6.85 1.07 -3.16
CA ILE A 86 5.56 0.69 -3.72
C ILE A 86 4.47 1.44 -2.98
N HIS A 87 3.59 2.09 -3.72
CA HIS A 87 2.50 2.88 -3.18
C HIS A 87 1.21 2.64 -3.95
N GLY A 88 0.08 2.80 -3.29
CA GLY A 88 -1.23 2.76 -3.91
C GLY A 88 -2.38 2.74 -2.94
N ILE A 89 -3.55 2.41 -3.47
CA ILE A 89 -4.77 2.26 -2.69
C ILE A 89 -5.35 0.88 -2.97
N ALA A 90 -5.49 0.07 -1.93
CA ALA A 90 -6.11 -1.24 -1.99
C ALA A 90 -7.64 -1.10 -2.19
N LYS A 91 -8.20 -2.04 -2.94
CA LYS A 91 -9.65 -2.21 -3.07
C LYS A 91 -10.07 -3.47 -2.33
N PRO A 92 -11.20 -3.45 -1.62
CA PRO A 92 -11.68 -4.61 -0.87
C PRO A 92 -12.03 -5.79 -1.79
N SER A 93 -12.30 -5.54 -3.06
CA SER A 93 -12.59 -6.55 -4.07
C SER A 93 -12.00 -6.17 -5.43
N GLY A 94 -11.65 -7.20 -6.19
CA GLY A 94 -11.09 -7.04 -7.53
C GLY A 94 -9.63 -6.58 -7.54
N PRO A 95 -9.07 -6.38 -8.73
CA PRO A 95 -7.71 -5.90 -8.88
C PRO A 95 -7.60 -4.39 -8.60
N PHE A 96 -6.45 -3.97 -8.08
CA PHE A 96 -6.09 -2.57 -7.88
C PHE A 96 -4.67 -2.29 -8.38
N SER A 97 -4.44 -1.04 -8.76
CA SER A 97 -3.16 -0.61 -9.33
C SER A 97 -2.25 -0.07 -8.25
N LEU A 98 -0.96 -0.42 -8.35
CA LEU A 98 0.11 0.11 -7.54
C LEU A 98 1.17 0.73 -8.45
N VAL A 99 1.92 1.67 -7.89
CA VAL A 99 3.06 2.28 -8.55
C VAL A 99 4.32 1.88 -7.79
N SER A 100 5.35 1.46 -8.50
CA SER A 100 6.69 1.27 -7.95
C SER A 100 7.62 2.36 -8.45
N VAL A 101 8.46 2.87 -7.56
CA VAL A 101 9.49 3.86 -7.88
C VAL A 101 10.83 3.29 -7.48
N ALA A 102 11.73 3.11 -8.45
CA ALA A 102 13.08 2.66 -8.15
C ALA A 102 13.84 3.76 -7.41
N SER A 103 14.40 3.42 -6.26
CA SER A 103 15.30 4.27 -5.50
C SER A 103 16.72 4.16 -6.07
N VAL A 104 16.91 4.66 -7.28
CA VAL A 104 18.23 4.79 -7.88
C VAL A 104 18.73 6.22 -7.67
N LYS A 105 19.55 6.84 -8.28
CA LYS A 105 19.98 8.24 -8.07
C LYS A 105 18.78 9.20 -8.19
N ALA A 106 18.82 10.32 -7.49
CA ALA A 106 17.76 11.33 -7.49
C ALA A 106 17.32 11.82 -8.90
N THR A 107 18.19 11.62 -9.89
CA THR A 107 17.97 12.00 -11.29
C THR A 107 17.40 10.88 -12.17
N ASP A 108 17.36 9.63 -11.70
CA ASP A 108 16.90 8.47 -12.48
C ASP A 108 15.82 7.70 -11.70
N ARG A 109 14.65 8.30 -11.60
CA ARG A 109 13.48 7.67 -10.98
C ARG A 109 12.71 6.88 -12.01
N ARG A 110 13.03 5.63 -12.17
CA ARG A 110 12.22 4.72 -12.99
C ARG A 110 10.95 4.37 -12.23
N GLN A 111 9.82 4.51 -12.92
CA GLN A 111 8.52 4.12 -12.40
C GLN A 111 8.08 2.82 -13.07
N GLY A 112 7.51 1.94 -12.28
CA GLY A 112 6.84 0.74 -12.71
C GLY A 112 5.36 0.76 -12.34
N LYS A 113 4.59 -0.05 -13.05
CA LYS A 113 3.18 -0.30 -12.74
C LYS A 113 3.00 -1.73 -12.31
N LEU A 114 2.25 -1.93 -11.23
CA LEU A 114 1.89 -3.24 -10.73
C LEU A 114 0.37 -3.33 -10.60
N THR A 115 -0.13 -4.53 -10.69
CA THR A 115 -1.52 -4.86 -10.33
C THR A 115 -1.48 -5.82 -9.16
N ALA A 116 -2.30 -5.56 -8.16
CA ALA A 116 -2.47 -6.44 -7.02
C ALA A 116 -3.91 -6.94 -6.94
N LYS A 117 -4.11 -8.17 -6.47
CA LYS A 117 -5.44 -8.74 -6.18
C LYS A 117 -5.35 -9.73 -5.03
N SER A 118 -6.41 -9.81 -4.25
CA SER A 118 -6.57 -10.86 -3.24
C SER A 118 -6.94 -12.18 -3.92
N GLU A 119 -6.26 -13.25 -3.55
CA GLU A 119 -6.57 -14.62 -3.98
C GLU A 119 -6.52 -15.57 -2.77
N GLY A 120 -7.68 -15.96 -2.30
CA GLY A 120 -7.80 -16.76 -1.08
C GLY A 120 -7.23 -16.00 0.13
N SER A 121 -6.25 -16.59 0.82
CA SER A 121 -5.55 -15.96 1.94
C SER A 121 -4.31 -15.15 1.52
N GLY A 122 -4.01 -15.07 0.23
CA GLY A 122 -2.83 -14.40 -0.32
C GLY A 122 -3.15 -13.11 -1.05
N LEU A 123 -2.11 -12.32 -1.26
CA LEU A 123 -2.11 -11.14 -2.13
C LEU A 123 -1.18 -11.42 -3.30
N VAL A 124 -1.71 -11.42 -4.52
CA VAL A 124 -0.91 -11.60 -5.74
C VAL A 124 -0.59 -10.25 -6.33
N ILE A 125 0.69 -9.98 -6.54
CA ILE A 125 1.19 -8.75 -7.18
C ILE A 125 1.88 -9.14 -8.49
N SER A 126 1.55 -8.45 -9.58
CA SER A 126 2.16 -8.66 -10.88
C SER A 126 2.61 -7.34 -11.48
N GLU A 127 3.84 -7.30 -11.97
CA GLU A 127 4.35 -6.17 -12.74
C GLU A 127 3.70 -6.16 -14.13
N THR A 128 3.12 -5.03 -14.50
CA THR A 128 2.54 -4.83 -15.83
C THR A 128 3.54 -4.21 -16.81
N THR A 129 4.64 -3.67 -16.28
CA THR A 129 5.75 -3.08 -17.04
C THR A 129 7.08 -3.60 -16.50
N GLY A 130 8.15 -3.43 -17.23
CA GLY A 130 9.49 -3.85 -16.82
C GLY A 130 9.70 -5.36 -16.95
N CYS A 131 10.17 -5.99 -15.88
CA CYS A 131 10.54 -7.41 -15.88
C CYS A 131 9.35 -8.38 -15.83
N ARG A 132 8.13 -7.90 -15.65
CA ARG A 132 6.89 -8.69 -15.58
C ARG A 132 6.93 -9.80 -14.52
N ARG A 133 7.45 -9.48 -13.36
CA ARG A 133 7.52 -10.39 -12.21
C ARG A 133 6.14 -10.58 -11.60
N THR A 134 5.94 -11.75 -11.00
CA THR A 134 4.75 -12.03 -10.20
C THR A 134 5.18 -12.54 -8.83
N ALA A 135 4.55 -12.05 -7.78
CA ALA A 135 4.75 -12.45 -6.40
C ALA A 135 3.42 -12.86 -5.77
N ARG A 136 3.45 -13.93 -4.98
CA ARG A 136 2.37 -14.28 -4.06
C ARG A 136 2.82 -13.97 -2.66
N LEU A 137 2.13 -13.04 -2.00
CA LEU A 137 2.43 -12.61 -0.65
C LEU A 137 1.47 -13.26 0.34
N THR A 138 1.97 -13.52 1.54
CA THR A 138 1.21 -14.03 2.69
C THR A 138 1.39 -13.10 3.88
N ARG A 139 0.46 -13.16 4.83
CA ARG A 139 0.59 -12.47 6.13
C ARG A 139 1.51 -13.22 7.06
#